data_b8a61b11d8da9ed2aed0a345d120858d
#
_entry.id   b8a61b11d8da9ed2aed0a345d120858d
#
_cell.length_a   1.000
_cell.length_b   1.000
_cell.length_c   1.000
_cell.angle_alpha   90.00
_cell.angle_beta   90.00
_cell.angle_gamma   90.00
#
_symmetry.space_group_name_H-M   'P 1'
#
loop_
_entity.id
_entity.type
_entity.pdbx_description
1 polymer ?
#
loop_
_entity_poly.entity_id
_entity_poly.type
_entity_poly.pdbx_seq_one_letter_code
_entity_poly.pdbx_strand_id
1 'polypeptide(L)'
;MTRFAYIRRDGRCVLRADGHADFCPGRDIVCAGTSALVCALAGALDALGAQGVQRTLCAGYAAIAADDRADVRAAFTVAVTGLRQLAAAYPGHVAEDTGRVPAQETEPSVAQRPGAAPALSPEADSREKRRHEYGKHPHEPAPV
;
A
#
# COMPACT_ATOMS: atom_id res chain seq x y z
N MET A 1 -7.12 -13.73 -7.63
CA MET A 1 -8.08 -12.87 -6.89
C MET A 1 -7.43 -12.37 -5.62
N THR A 2 -7.45 -11.06 -5.37
CA THR A 2 -7.04 -10.45 -4.10
C THR A 2 -8.15 -10.60 -3.07
N ARG A 3 -7.82 -11.07 -1.88
CA ARG A 3 -8.72 -11.10 -0.73
C ARG A 3 -8.24 -10.11 0.31
N PHE A 4 -9.14 -9.37 0.95
CA PHE A 4 -8.78 -8.50 2.06
C PHE A 4 -9.71 -8.70 3.25
N ALA A 5 -9.20 -8.44 4.45
CA ALA A 5 -9.96 -8.45 5.69
C ALA A 5 -9.58 -7.24 6.54
N TYR A 6 -10.58 -6.59 7.13
CA TYR A 6 -10.39 -5.54 8.12
C TYR A 6 -10.98 -5.97 9.45
N ILE A 7 -10.18 -5.90 10.49
CA ILE A 7 -10.56 -6.31 11.83
C ILE A 7 -10.24 -5.17 12.79
N ARG A 8 -11.18 -4.92 13.69
CA ARG A 8 -10.98 -4.04 14.82
C ARG A 8 -11.25 -4.81 16.10
N ARG A 9 -10.21 -5.10 16.83
CA ARG A 9 -10.29 -5.95 18.02
C ARG A 9 -9.16 -5.63 19.00
N ASP A 10 -9.43 -5.78 20.30
CA ASP A 10 -8.44 -5.66 21.38
C ASP A 10 -7.62 -4.35 21.32
N GLY A 11 -8.30 -3.22 21.00
CA GLY A 11 -7.65 -1.92 20.90
C GLY A 11 -6.77 -1.75 19.66
N ARG A 12 -6.93 -2.58 18.65
CA ARG A 12 -6.15 -2.54 17.40
C ARG A 12 -7.03 -2.50 16.16
N CYS A 13 -6.52 -1.80 15.14
CA CYS A 13 -7.01 -1.86 13.77
C CYS A 13 -6.04 -2.72 12.95
N VAL A 14 -6.53 -3.69 12.18
CA VAL A 14 -5.73 -4.58 11.34
C VAL A 14 -6.34 -4.66 9.96
N LEU A 15 -5.57 -4.38 8.92
CA LEU A 15 -5.89 -4.65 7.52
C LEU A 15 -4.92 -5.71 7.00
N ARG A 16 -5.47 -6.76 6.39
CA ARG A 16 -4.72 -7.76 5.65
C ARG A 16 -5.25 -7.82 4.22
N ALA A 17 -4.36 -7.98 3.26
CA ALA A 17 -4.70 -8.29 1.88
C ALA A 17 -3.72 -9.33 1.34
N ASP A 18 -4.22 -10.33 0.63
CA ASP A 18 -3.43 -11.40 0.04
C ASP A 18 -3.92 -11.78 -1.37
N GLY A 19 -2.99 -12.30 -2.18
CA GLY A 19 -3.21 -12.70 -3.57
C GLY A 19 -3.01 -11.57 -4.57
N HIS A 20 -3.20 -11.91 -5.83
CA HIS A 20 -3.17 -10.97 -6.97
C HIS A 20 -4.55 -10.89 -7.60
N ALA A 21 -4.92 -9.72 -8.11
CA ALA A 21 -6.24 -9.52 -8.72
C ALA A 21 -6.40 -10.32 -10.02
N ASP A 22 -5.30 -10.52 -10.76
CA ASP A 22 -5.25 -11.26 -12.04
C ASP A 22 -6.28 -10.73 -13.04
N PHE A 23 -6.50 -9.40 -13.05
CA PHE A 23 -7.44 -8.76 -13.94
C PHE A 23 -6.89 -8.67 -15.37
N CYS A 24 -5.63 -8.27 -15.52
CA CYS A 24 -4.97 -8.20 -16.81
C CYS A 24 -3.46 -8.38 -16.65
N PRO A 25 -2.87 -9.48 -17.11
CA PRO A 25 -1.44 -9.73 -16.99
C PRO A 25 -0.62 -8.58 -17.59
N GLY A 26 0.37 -8.08 -16.84
CA GLY A 26 1.27 -6.99 -17.23
C GLY A 26 0.69 -5.58 -17.15
N ARG A 27 -0.63 -5.42 -16.97
CA ARG A 27 -1.33 -4.13 -16.83
C ARG A 27 -2.48 -4.21 -15.82
N ASP A 28 -2.23 -4.85 -14.70
CA ASP A 28 -3.28 -5.07 -13.69
C ASP A 28 -3.56 -3.80 -12.89
N ILE A 29 -4.50 -2.99 -13.40
CA ILE A 29 -4.94 -1.76 -12.76
C ILE A 29 -5.66 -2.03 -11.43
N VAL A 30 -6.25 -3.20 -11.25
CA VAL A 30 -6.96 -3.59 -10.03
C VAL A 30 -5.95 -3.91 -8.93
N CYS A 31 -4.89 -4.66 -9.26
CA CYS A 31 -3.77 -4.90 -8.36
C CYS A 31 -3.05 -3.58 -8.00
N ALA A 32 -2.83 -2.71 -9.00
CA ALA A 32 -2.23 -1.39 -8.76
C ALA A 32 -3.11 -0.52 -7.84
N GLY A 33 -4.42 -0.50 -8.05
CA GLY A 33 -5.38 0.21 -7.19
C GLY A 33 -5.38 -0.32 -5.76
N THR A 34 -5.38 -1.64 -5.59
CA THR A 34 -5.26 -2.28 -4.26
C THR A 34 -3.97 -1.87 -3.57
N SER A 35 -2.84 -1.95 -4.28
CA SER A 35 -1.52 -1.57 -3.75
C SER A 35 -1.46 -0.10 -3.37
N ALA A 36 -2.05 0.79 -4.17
CA ALA A 36 -2.10 2.22 -3.89
C ALA A 36 -2.85 2.53 -2.58
N LEU A 37 -4.00 1.87 -2.35
CA LEU A 37 -4.78 2.05 -1.12
C LEU A 37 -4.02 1.55 0.12
N VAL A 38 -3.35 0.42 0.02
CA VAL A 38 -2.54 -0.15 1.10
C VAL A 38 -1.33 0.72 1.42
N CYS A 39 -0.61 1.19 0.39
CA CYS A 39 0.53 2.10 0.57
C CYS A 39 0.10 3.46 1.12
N ALA A 40 -1.04 4.00 0.67
CA ALA A 40 -1.60 5.24 1.21
C ALA A 40 -1.94 5.10 2.70
N LEU A 41 -2.53 3.97 3.12
CA LEU A 41 -2.77 3.70 4.53
C LEU A 41 -1.46 3.68 5.32
N ALA A 42 -0.44 2.95 4.83
CA ALA A 42 0.85 2.89 5.52
C ALA A 42 1.48 4.28 5.70
N GLY A 43 1.46 5.11 4.65
CA GLY A 43 1.95 6.48 4.70
C GLY A 43 1.12 7.39 5.61
N ALA A 44 -0.20 7.22 5.64
CA ALA A 44 -1.09 7.97 6.53
C ALA A 44 -0.79 7.66 8.02
N LEU A 45 -0.53 6.40 8.37
CA LEU A 45 -0.17 6.02 9.74
C LEU A 45 1.15 6.66 10.19
N ASP A 46 2.13 6.76 9.30
CA ASP A 46 3.38 7.46 9.57
C ASP A 46 3.14 8.95 9.80
N ALA A 47 2.36 9.60 8.92
CA ALA A 47 2.03 11.03 9.01
C ALA A 47 1.24 11.38 10.27
N LEU A 48 0.39 10.46 10.76
CA LEU A 48 -0.40 10.61 11.99
C LEU A 48 0.41 10.32 13.27
N GLY A 49 1.65 9.87 13.16
CA GLY A 49 2.41 9.39 14.32
C GLY A 49 1.70 8.26 15.06
N ALA A 50 1.10 7.33 14.30
CA ALA A 50 0.35 6.22 14.88
C ALA A 50 1.25 5.34 15.74
N GLN A 51 0.71 4.87 16.89
CA GLN A 51 1.43 3.99 17.80
C GLN A 51 1.14 2.51 17.46
N GLY A 52 2.02 1.62 17.92
CA GLY A 52 1.86 0.19 17.74
C GLY A 52 1.87 -0.25 16.27
N VAL A 53 2.45 0.54 15.34
CA VAL A 53 2.44 0.23 13.92
C VAL A 53 3.29 -1.00 13.64
N GLN A 54 2.66 -1.99 13.05
CA GLN A 54 3.32 -3.17 12.48
C GLN A 54 2.90 -3.29 11.04
N ARG A 55 3.84 -3.57 10.13
CA ARG A 55 3.52 -3.71 8.71
C ARG A 55 4.44 -4.70 8.01
N THR A 56 3.84 -5.49 7.14
CA THR A 56 4.52 -6.34 6.17
C THR A 56 3.91 -6.02 4.82
N LEU A 57 4.73 -5.56 3.87
CA LEU A 57 4.33 -5.23 2.52
C LEU A 57 5.27 -5.96 1.56
N CYS A 58 4.73 -6.88 0.79
CA CYS A 58 5.48 -7.61 -0.23
C CYS A 58 4.57 -7.96 -1.42
N ALA A 59 5.13 -8.51 -2.48
CA ALA A 59 4.35 -8.91 -3.64
C ALA A 59 3.28 -9.93 -3.24
N GLY A 60 2.02 -9.62 -3.54
CA GLY A 60 0.88 -10.49 -3.26
C GLY A 60 0.47 -10.57 -1.78
N TYR A 61 1.09 -9.77 -0.89
CA TYR A 61 0.71 -9.80 0.52
C TYR A 61 0.93 -8.45 1.20
N ALA A 62 -0.06 -8.03 1.97
CA ALA A 62 0.03 -6.88 2.85
C ALA A 62 -0.64 -7.17 4.20
N ALA A 63 0.01 -6.78 5.28
CA ALA A 63 -0.58 -6.74 6.62
C ALA A 63 -0.16 -5.44 7.30
N ILE A 64 -1.11 -4.69 7.80
CA ILE A 64 -0.90 -3.42 8.50
C ILE A 64 -1.73 -3.45 9.77
N ALA A 65 -1.11 -3.21 10.91
CA ALA A 65 -1.76 -3.08 12.19
C ALA A 65 -1.32 -1.80 12.90
N ALA A 66 -2.19 -1.19 13.67
CA ALA A 66 -1.89 -0.04 14.51
C ALA A 66 -2.87 0.04 15.69
N ASP A 67 -2.50 0.81 16.73
CA ASP A 67 -3.36 1.03 17.86
C ASP A 67 -4.61 1.83 17.48
N ASP A 68 -5.75 1.45 18.04
CA ASP A 68 -7.07 1.98 17.70
C ASP A 68 -7.28 3.38 18.29
N ARG A 69 -6.90 4.42 17.53
CA ARG A 69 -7.22 5.84 17.78
C ARG A 69 -8.25 6.32 16.75
N ALA A 70 -8.92 7.42 17.04
CA ALA A 70 -9.97 7.94 16.16
C ALA A 70 -9.46 8.33 14.76
N ASP A 71 -8.31 8.97 14.70
CA ASP A 71 -7.63 9.36 13.45
C ASP A 71 -7.08 8.16 12.69
N VAL A 72 -6.51 7.17 13.40
CA VAL A 72 -6.07 5.89 12.84
C VAL A 72 -7.25 5.15 12.22
N ARG A 73 -8.38 5.04 12.93
CA ARG A 73 -9.61 4.45 12.40
C ARG A 73 -10.09 5.14 11.13
N ALA A 74 -10.02 6.48 11.07
CA ALA A 74 -10.39 7.22 9.88
C ALA A 74 -9.51 6.83 8.68
N ALA A 75 -8.19 6.71 8.87
CA ALA A 75 -7.28 6.27 7.82
C ALA A 75 -7.60 4.84 7.33
N PHE A 76 -7.81 3.90 8.26
CA PHE A 76 -8.24 2.54 7.89
C PHE A 76 -9.59 2.55 7.17
N THR A 77 -10.56 3.37 7.61
CA THR A 77 -11.88 3.46 6.97
C THR A 77 -11.78 3.91 5.52
N VAL A 78 -10.93 4.90 5.22
CA VAL A 78 -10.70 5.35 3.84
C VAL A 78 -10.15 4.22 2.97
N ALA A 79 -9.10 3.55 3.44
CA ALA A 79 -8.49 2.45 2.68
C ALA A 79 -9.46 1.28 2.45
N VAL A 80 -10.16 0.86 3.50
CA VAL A 80 -11.14 -0.25 3.44
C VAL A 80 -12.32 0.11 2.54
N THR A 81 -12.81 1.35 2.59
CA THR A 81 -13.88 1.81 1.70
C THR A 81 -13.43 1.74 0.23
N GLY A 82 -12.21 2.19 -0.07
CA GLY A 82 -11.64 2.06 -1.42
C GLY A 82 -11.51 0.61 -1.88
N LEU A 83 -11.08 -0.30 -1.01
CA LEU A 83 -11.01 -1.73 -1.32
C LEU A 83 -12.39 -2.34 -1.58
N ARG A 84 -13.43 -1.94 -0.82
CA ARG A 84 -14.82 -2.36 -1.05
C ARG A 84 -15.35 -1.84 -2.38
N GLN A 85 -15.01 -0.61 -2.76
CA GLN A 85 -15.37 -0.06 -4.07
C GLN A 85 -14.69 -0.84 -5.21
N LEU A 86 -13.42 -1.22 -5.05
CA LEU A 86 -12.74 -2.09 -6.01
C LEU A 86 -13.42 -3.46 -6.10
N ALA A 87 -13.79 -4.07 -4.97
CA ALA A 87 -14.50 -5.34 -4.96
C ALA A 87 -15.87 -5.26 -5.66
N ALA A 88 -16.58 -4.15 -5.49
CA ALA A 88 -17.85 -3.92 -6.18
C ALA A 88 -17.69 -3.68 -7.68
N ALA A 89 -16.64 -2.95 -8.09
CA ALA A 89 -16.36 -2.64 -9.49
C ALA A 89 -15.74 -3.82 -10.27
N TYR A 90 -15.01 -4.68 -9.57
CA TYR A 90 -14.27 -5.81 -10.16
C TYR A 90 -14.57 -7.13 -9.43
N PRO A 91 -15.83 -7.60 -9.46
CA PRO A 91 -16.22 -8.85 -8.80
C PRO A 91 -15.44 -10.02 -9.41
N GLY A 92 -14.95 -10.92 -8.55
CA GLY A 92 -14.08 -12.02 -8.97
C GLY A 92 -12.58 -11.69 -8.99
N HIS A 93 -12.19 -10.42 -8.88
CA HIS A 93 -10.79 -9.98 -8.83
C HIS A 93 -10.39 -9.47 -7.44
N VAL A 94 -11.33 -8.85 -6.72
CA VAL A 94 -11.16 -8.42 -5.33
C VAL A 94 -12.35 -8.88 -4.52
N ALA A 95 -12.12 -9.37 -3.31
CA ALA A 95 -13.18 -9.76 -2.39
C ALA A 95 -12.82 -9.42 -0.93
N GLU A 96 -13.81 -8.96 -0.16
CA GLU A 96 -13.68 -8.84 1.29
C GLU A 96 -13.91 -10.21 1.93
N ASP A 97 -12.95 -10.64 2.74
CA ASP A 97 -13.12 -11.83 3.57
C ASP A 97 -13.78 -11.42 4.89
N THR A 98 -15.06 -11.73 5.01
CA THR A 98 -15.84 -11.51 6.24
C THR A 98 -15.80 -12.69 7.19
N GLY A 99 -15.05 -13.75 6.81
CA GLY A 99 -14.82 -14.93 7.63
C GLY A 99 -14.04 -14.59 8.90
N ARG A 100 -14.12 -15.48 9.89
CA ARG A 100 -13.41 -15.37 11.16
C ARG A 100 -11.91 -15.53 10.89
N VAL A 101 -11.16 -14.43 10.79
CA VAL A 101 -9.69 -14.51 10.77
C VAL A 101 -9.24 -15.14 12.09
N PRO A 102 -8.47 -16.22 12.07
CA PRO A 102 -7.97 -16.87 13.28
C PRO A 102 -7.18 -15.89 14.15
N ALA A 103 -7.35 -15.93 15.46
CA ALA A 103 -6.72 -15.00 16.39
C ALA A 103 -5.18 -14.98 16.31
N GLN A 104 -4.57 -16.01 15.76
CA GLN A 104 -3.12 -16.16 15.57
C GLN A 104 -2.57 -15.44 14.34
N GLU A 105 -3.42 -15.00 13.40
CA GLU A 105 -3.01 -14.31 12.17
C GLU A 105 -3.20 -12.79 12.22
N THR A 106 -3.58 -12.23 13.37
CA THR A 106 -3.83 -10.80 13.54
C THR A 106 -2.55 -9.99 13.75
N GLU A 107 -1.41 -10.64 13.97
CA GLU A 107 -0.12 -9.97 14.04
C GLU A 107 0.75 -10.34 12.84
N PRO A 108 1.37 -9.37 12.15
CA PRO A 108 2.35 -9.66 11.13
C PRO A 108 3.49 -10.44 11.77
N SER A 109 3.64 -11.71 11.38
CA SER A 109 4.74 -12.55 11.87
C SER A 109 6.09 -11.92 11.56
N VAL A 110 6.87 -11.62 12.58
CA VAL A 110 8.24 -11.11 12.47
C VAL A 110 9.20 -12.14 11.83
N ALA A 111 8.74 -13.37 11.57
CA ALA A 111 9.57 -14.53 11.25
C ALA A 111 9.85 -14.77 9.76
N GLN A 112 9.53 -13.86 8.84
CA GLN A 112 9.96 -13.98 7.44
C GLN A 112 10.52 -12.66 6.91
N ARG A 113 11.74 -12.32 7.33
CA ARG A 113 12.58 -11.42 6.56
C ARG A 113 13.26 -12.25 5.45
N PRO A 114 12.88 -12.12 4.17
CA PRO A 114 13.81 -12.46 3.12
C PRO A 114 14.91 -11.40 3.17
N GLY A 115 16.15 -11.87 3.31
CA GLY A 115 17.42 -11.18 3.20
C GLY A 115 17.42 -9.67 3.36
N ALA A 116 17.99 -9.21 4.48
CA ALA A 116 18.36 -7.81 4.63
C ALA A 116 19.21 -7.40 3.42
N ALA A 117 18.70 -6.50 2.59
CA ALA A 117 19.56 -5.77 1.68
C ALA A 117 20.60 -5.03 2.51
N PRO A 118 21.88 -5.05 2.11
CA PRO A 118 22.93 -4.38 2.87
C PRO A 118 22.61 -2.88 2.96
N ALA A 119 22.76 -2.35 4.16
CA ALA A 119 22.68 -0.93 4.43
C ALA A 119 23.59 -0.19 3.43
N LEU A 120 22.99 0.69 2.63
CA LEU A 120 23.75 1.66 1.86
C LEU A 120 24.41 2.59 2.86
N SER A 121 25.71 2.41 3.07
CA SER A 121 26.56 3.33 3.77
C SER A 121 26.48 4.70 3.08
N PRO A 122 26.45 5.81 3.84
CA PRO A 122 26.59 7.13 3.25
C PRO A 122 28.07 7.38 2.98
N GLU A 123 28.54 7.02 1.81
CA GLU A 123 29.82 7.53 1.32
C GLU A 123 29.61 8.67 0.36
N ALA A 124 29.98 9.83 0.89
CA ALA A 124 30.67 10.94 0.22
C ALA A 124 30.22 11.30 -1.19
N ASP A 125 29.42 12.34 -1.22
CA ASP A 125 29.68 13.60 -1.96
C ASP A 125 30.98 13.62 -2.75
N SER A 126 30.84 13.71 -4.02
CA SER A 126 31.64 14.49 -4.97
C SER A 126 31.41 13.98 -6.37
N ARG A 127 30.56 14.64 -7.10
CA ARG A 127 30.77 15.05 -8.51
C ARG A 127 29.52 15.63 -9.14
N GLU A 128 29.64 16.94 -9.26
CA GLU A 128 29.73 17.63 -10.56
C GLU A 128 28.44 17.78 -11.33
N LYS A 129 27.97 18.97 -11.20
CA LYS A 129 27.20 19.77 -12.16
C LYS A 129 27.19 19.15 -13.57
N ARG A 130 26.05 18.59 -13.99
CA ARG A 130 25.64 18.64 -15.38
C ARG A 130 24.31 19.40 -15.46
N ARG A 131 24.43 20.62 -15.90
CA ARG A 131 23.32 21.42 -16.43
C ARG A 131 22.75 20.65 -17.62
N HIS A 132 21.56 20.13 -17.50
CA HIS A 132 20.76 19.82 -18.67
C HIS A 132 19.98 21.07 -19.05
N GLU A 133 20.48 21.72 -20.07
CA GLU A 133 19.72 22.70 -20.87
C GLU A 133 18.49 22.00 -21.43
N TYR A 134 17.35 22.37 -20.92
CA TYR A 134 16.08 22.07 -21.59
C TYR A 134 15.98 22.99 -22.80
N GLY A 135 16.13 22.40 -23.99
CA GLY A 135 16.02 23.08 -25.28
C GLY A 135 14.65 23.75 -25.42
N LYS A 136 14.70 25.05 -25.67
CA LYS A 136 13.58 25.86 -26.10
C LYS A 136 13.07 25.34 -27.44
N HIS A 137 11.86 24.78 -27.46
CA HIS A 137 11.12 24.62 -28.71
C HIS A 137 10.50 25.98 -29.09
N PRO A 138 10.76 26.53 -30.26
CA PRO A 138 10.07 27.69 -30.75
C PRO A 138 8.63 27.34 -31.15
N HIS A 139 7.70 28.10 -30.65
CA HIS A 139 6.30 28.12 -31.05
C HIS A 139 6.18 28.65 -32.47
N GLU A 140 5.78 27.80 -33.39
CA GLU A 140 5.44 28.20 -34.77
C GLU A 140 3.94 28.54 -34.81
N PRO A 141 3.53 29.73 -35.26
CA PRO A 141 2.11 30.08 -35.36
C PRO A 141 1.50 29.44 -36.61
N ALA A 142 0.28 28.93 -36.47
CA ALA A 142 -0.52 28.35 -37.54
C ALA A 142 -0.92 29.43 -38.58
N PRO A 143 -0.96 29.09 -39.86
CA PRO A 143 -1.43 30.04 -40.91
C PRO A 143 -2.94 30.20 -40.88
N VAL A 144 -3.36 31.41 -41.26
CA VAL A 144 -4.73 31.91 -41.42
C VAL A 144 -5.45 31.19 -42.57
#